data_31cd75b485693ecd44713d781f61d6ff
#
_entry.id   31cd75b485693ecd44713d781f61d6ff
#
_cell.length_a   1.000
_cell.length_b   1.000
_cell.length_c   1.000
_cell.angle_alpha   90.00
_cell.angle_beta   90.00
_cell.angle_gamma   90.00
#
_symmetry.space_group_name_H-M   'P 1'
#
loop_
_entity.id
_entity.type
_entity.pdbx_description
1 polymer ?
#
loop_
_entity_poly.entity_id
_entity_poly.type
_entity_poly.pdbx_seq_one_letter_code
_entity_poly.pdbx_strand_id
1 'polypeptide(L)'
;MKKKWLIFLLFALYSCAALKNQEETYPIGQIITSKGEMLFWLYDDTPLHKASFIKLANENYWDTLTFNRVIENFVIQGGCPDTPEGFADSPYLIKPEFNEHIKHIYGAVGAGRDDNPGKLSAGCQLYIVQNKNGIPRLDGNYMIFGQVFKGLEVLDDIAKVETDSLDKPLVPIYLDVNVISLTEKQLKAYGYNPKK
;
A
#
# COMPACT_ATOMS: atom_id res chain seq x y z
N MET A 1 -13.97 -24.38 58.86
CA MET A 1 -12.99 -23.66 57.96
C MET A 1 -12.79 -24.35 56.62
N LYS A 2 -13.81 -24.91 55.94
CA LYS A 2 -13.66 -25.65 54.65
C LYS A 2 -14.51 -25.11 53.48
N LYS A 3 -15.23 -23.98 53.64
CA LYS A 3 -16.11 -23.42 52.59
C LYS A 3 -15.51 -22.25 51.79
N LYS A 4 -14.36 -21.68 52.15
CA LYS A 4 -13.76 -20.51 51.46
C LYS A 4 -12.84 -20.89 50.29
N TRP A 5 -12.41 -22.14 50.14
CA TRP A 5 -11.52 -22.57 49.04
C TRP A 5 -12.25 -22.95 47.74
N LEU A 6 -13.53 -23.29 47.84
CA LEU A 6 -14.29 -23.67 46.62
C LEU A 6 -14.66 -22.47 45.74
N ILE A 7 -14.76 -21.28 46.32
CA ILE A 7 -15.13 -20.04 45.57
C ILE A 7 -13.95 -19.53 44.75
N PHE A 8 -12.71 -19.74 45.21
CA PHE A 8 -11.50 -19.32 44.47
C PHE A 8 -11.23 -20.17 43.23
N LEU A 9 -11.58 -21.45 43.26
CA LEU A 9 -11.41 -22.36 42.11
C LEU A 9 -12.40 -22.06 40.96
N LEU A 10 -13.60 -21.59 41.29
CA LEU A 10 -14.61 -21.21 40.29
C LEU A 10 -14.26 -19.90 39.54
N PHE A 11 -13.55 -18.97 40.20
CA PHE A 11 -13.09 -17.74 39.55
C PHE A 11 -11.92 -17.98 38.60
N ALA A 12 -11.05 -18.95 38.86
CA ALA A 12 -9.93 -19.28 37.96
C ALA A 12 -10.38 -19.97 36.66
N LEU A 13 -11.52 -20.69 36.68
CA LEU A 13 -12.07 -21.33 35.50
C LEU A 13 -12.84 -20.35 34.56
N TYR A 14 -13.37 -19.23 35.10
CA TYR A 14 -14.01 -18.20 34.31
C TYR A 14 -13.02 -17.29 33.57
N SER A 15 -11.78 -17.17 34.02
CA SER A 15 -10.75 -16.37 33.39
C SER A 15 -10.16 -16.99 32.13
N CYS A 16 -10.25 -18.31 31.95
CA CYS A 16 -9.76 -18.99 30.73
C CYS A 16 -10.76 -18.98 29.55
N ALA A 17 -12.04 -18.71 29.82
CA ALA A 17 -13.07 -18.73 28.76
C ALA A 17 -13.17 -17.42 27.96
N ALA A 18 -12.38 -16.40 28.29
CA ALA A 18 -12.42 -15.07 27.66
C ALA A 18 -11.26 -14.82 26.68
N LEU A 19 -10.48 -15.83 26.33
CA LEU A 19 -9.64 -15.80 25.13
C LEU A 19 -10.57 -15.95 23.91
N LYS A 20 -11.32 -14.88 23.58
CA LYS A 20 -11.94 -14.76 22.27
C LYS A 20 -10.83 -15.02 21.25
N ASN A 21 -11.03 -16.02 20.38
CA ASN A 21 -10.26 -16.15 19.15
C ASN A 21 -10.31 -14.79 18.46
N GLN A 22 -9.27 -13.97 18.61
CA GLN A 22 -9.12 -12.79 17.78
C GLN A 22 -8.95 -13.33 16.36
N GLU A 23 -9.93 -13.02 15.51
CA GLU A 23 -9.85 -13.37 14.10
C GLU A 23 -8.59 -12.69 13.52
N GLU A 24 -7.76 -13.47 12.83
CA GLU A 24 -6.55 -12.96 12.20
C GLU A 24 -6.91 -11.85 11.21
N THR A 25 -6.25 -10.71 11.32
CA THR A 25 -6.44 -9.57 10.42
C THR A 25 -5.15 -9.20 9.73
N TYR A 26 -5.28 -8.67 8.54
CA TYR A 26 -4.16 -8.29 7.67
C TYR A 26 -4.18 -6.79 7.43
N PRO A 27 -3.03 -6.10 7.52
CA PRO A 27 -2.94 -4.69 7.15
C PRO A 27 -3.06 -4.54 5.62
N ILE A 28 -4.00 -3.73 5.21
CA ILE A 28 -4.33 -3.46 3.81
C ILE A 28 -4.14 -1.98 3.54
N GLY A 29 -3.42 -1.66 2.47
CA GLY A 29 -3.32 -0.29 2.00
C GLY A 29 -4.65 0.13 1.36
N GLN A 30 -5.10 1.33 1.70
CA GLN A 30 -6.30 1.96 1.15
C GLN A 30 -5.93 3.33 0.60
N ILE A 31 -6.35 3.62 -0.62
CA ILE A 31 -6.27 4.94 -1.23
C ILE A 31 -7.68 5.38 -1.61
N ILE A 32 -8.14 6.49 -1.05
CA ILE A 32 -9.41 7.13 -1.38
C ILE A 32 -9.12 8.38 -2.20
N THR A 33 -9.87 8.57 -3.28
CA THR A 33 -9.76 9.73 -4.18
C THR A 33 -11.14 10.23 -4.57
N SER A 34 -11.20 11.36 -5.27
CA SER A 34 -12.43 11.83 -5.92
C SER A 34 -13.00 10.88 -6.99
N LYS A 35 -12.21 9.90 -7.44
CA LYS A 35 -12.62 8.88 -8.43
C LYS A 35 -13.09 7.58 -7.79
N GLY A 36 -12.85 7.38 -6.49
CA GLY A 36 -13.23 6.19 -5.74
C GLY A 36 -12.10 5.65 -4.87
N GLU A 37 -12.30 4.42 -4.40
CA GLU A 37 -11.43 3.72 -3.46
C GLU A 37 -10.66 2.60 -4.16
N MET A 38 -9.37 2.48 -3.83
CA MET A 38 -8.52 1.33 -4.17
C MET A 38 -8.03 0.66 -2.90
N LEU A 39 -8.12 -0.69 -2.84
CA LEU A 39 -7.52 -1.50 -1.77
C LEU A 39 -6.42 -2.36 -2.36
N PHE A 40 -5.30 -2.44 -1.66
CA PHE A 40 -4.16 -3.23 -2.11
C PHE A 40 -3.51 -4.01 -0.97
N TRP A 41 -3.07 -5.22 -1.31
CA TRP A 41 -2.26 -6.07 -0.45
C TRP A 41 -0.85 -5.51 -0.31
N LEU A 42 -0.30 -5.58 0.91
CA LEU A 42 1.08 -5.22 1.22
C LEU A 42 1.91 -6.50 1.33
N TYR A 43 2.91 -6.67 0.47
CA TYR A 43 3.73 -7.87 0.43
C TYR A 43 4.62 -8.01 1.68
N ASP A 44 4.66 -9.24 2.26
CA ASP A 44 5.54 -9.57 3.37
C ASP A 44 7.00 -9.72 2.92
N ASP A 45 7.22 -10.01 1.64
CA ASP A 45 8.56 -10.11 1.02
C ASP A 45 9.26 -8.75 0.87
N THR A 46 8.57 -7.64 1.15
CA THR A 46 9.11 -6.28 1.09
C THR A 46 8.89 -5.54 2.42
N PRO A 47 9.44 -6.07 3.53
CA PRO A 47 9.12 -5.60 4.89
C PRO A 47 9.51 -4.14 5.15
N LEU A 48 10.59 -3.63 4.55
CA LEU A 48 11.00 -2.23 4.72
C LEU A 48 10.02 -1.27 4.05
N HIS A 49 9.61 -1.57 2.82
CA HIS A 49 8.62 -0.77 2.09
C HIS A 49 7.24 -0.84 2.74
N LYS A 50 6.82 -2.05 3.15
CA LYS A 50 5.58 -2.27 3.91
C LYS A 50 5.57 -1.44 5.21
N ALA A 51 6.64 -1.49 5.99
CA ALA A 51 6.74 -0.75 7.24
C ALA A 51 6.74 0.78 7.01
N SER A 52 7.47 1.25 5.99
CA SER A 52 7.48 2.66 5.60
C SER A 52 6.10 3.15 5.17
N PHE A 53 5.40 2.39 4.33
CA PHE A 53 4.03 2.72 3.91
C PHE A 53 3.08 2.83 5.12
N ILE A 54 3.07 1.82 5.99
CA ILE A 54 2.22 1.81 7.20
C ILE A 54 2.54 3.02 8.10
N LYS A 55 3.82 3.33 8.28
CA LYS A 55 4.24 4.48 9.09
C LYS A 55 3.71 5.78 8.51
N LEU A 56 3.95 6.06 7.23
CA LEU A 56 3.55 7.31 6.58
C LEU A 56 2.02 7.46 6.51
N ALA A 57 1.27 6.37 6.27
CA ALA A 57 -0.18 6.38 6.30
C ALA A 57 -0.71 6.73 7.70
N ASN A 58 -0.16 6.12 8.77
CA ASN A 58 -0.54 6.43 10.14
C ASN A 58 -0.16 7.86 10.59
N GLU A 59 0.80 8.49 9.91
CA GLU A 59 1.21 9.88 10.12
C GLU A 59 0.41 10.87 9.26
N ASN A 60 -0.57 10.40 8.47
CA ASN A 60 -1.36 11.18 7.51
C ASN A 60 -0.47 11.96 6.53
N TYR A 61 0.68 11.37 6.16
CA TYR A 61 1.68 12.04 5.33
C TYR A 61 1.14 12.51 3.97
N TRP A 62 0.22 11.75 3.39
CA TRP A 62 -0.29 12.01 2.03
C TRP A 62 -1.52 12.90 1.96
N ASP A 63 -2.12 13.33 3.09
CA ASP A 63 -3.43 14.02 3.15
C ASP A 63 -3.58 15.26 2.26
N THR A 64 -2.54 15.93 1.89
CA THR A 64 -2.61 17.11 1.02
C THR A 64 -1.91 16.90 -0.32
N LEU A 65 -1.40 15.71 -0.54
CA LEU A 65 -0.67 15.35 -1.74
C LEU A 65 -1.63 14.80 -2.82
N THR A 66 -1.14 14.72 -4.03
CA THR A 66 -1.95 14.32 -5.19
C THR A 66 -1.26 13.24 -6.01
N PHE A 67 -2.02 12.58 -6.90
CA PHE A 67 -1.43 11.98 -8.09
C PHE A 67 -0.92 13.12 -8.98
N ASN A 68 0.38 13.33 -8.98
CA ASN A 68 1.03 14.46 -9.64
C ASN A 68 1.60 14.12 -11.02
N ARG A 69 1.57 12.84 -11.42
CA ARG A 69 1.94 12.38 -12.76
C ARG A 69 1.07 11.19 -13.16
N VAL A 70 0.37 11.31 -14.27
CA VAL A 70 -0.57 10.31 -14.77
C VAL A 70 -0.30 10.05 -16.25
N ILE A 71 0.05 8.80 -16.58
CA ILE A 71 0.31 8.39 -17.97
C ILE A 71 -0.52 7.14 -18.26
N GLU A 72 -1.49 7.30 -19.17
CA GLU A 72 -2.31 6.18 -19.63
C GLU A 72 -1.43 5.08 -20.28
N ASN A 73 -1.77 3.82 -20.05
CA ASN A 73 -0.99 2.65 -20.47
C ASN A 73 0.43 2.57 -19.86
N PHE A 74 0.65 3.28 -18.76
CA PHE A 74 1.91 3.21 -18.00
C PHE A 74 1.63 3.15 -16.50
N VAL A 75 1.64 4.27 -15.80
CA VAL A 75 1.42 4.35 -14.34
C VAL A 75 0.63 5.60 -13.98
N ILE A 76 -0.03 5.56 -12.82
CA ILE A 76 -0.38 6.76 -12.05
C ILE A 76 0.62 6.88 -10.89
N GLN A 77 1.16 8.08 -10.68
CA GLN A 77 2.22 8.34 -9.71
C GLN A 77 1.84 9.53 -8.84
N GLY A 78 2.10 9.44 -7.55
CA GLY A 78 1.73 10.47 -6.58
C GLY A 78 2.52 10.39 -5.29
N GLY A 79 2.16 11.27 -4.36
CA GLY A 79 2.88 11.46 -3.11
C GLY A 79 3.84 12.63 -3.20
N CYS A 80 5.01 12.56 -2.55
CA CYS A 80 5.97 13.65 -2.63
C CYS A 80 6.40 13.86 -4.10
N PRO A 81 6.41 15.11 -4.58
CA PRO A 81 6.83 15.41 -5.94
C PRO A 81 8.34 15.17 -6.11
N ASP A 82 8.74 14.93 -7.36
CA ASP A 82 10.13 15.03 -7.73
C ASP A 82 10.61 16.47 -7.56
N THR A 83 11.78 16.67 -6.99
CA THR A 83 12.44 17.97 -6.90
C THR A 83 13.70 17.95 -7.74
N PRO A 84 14.27 19.14 -8.13
CA PRO A 84 15.54 19.20 -8.84
C PRO A 84 16.69 18.54 -8.05
N GLU A 85 16.59 18.53 -6.73
CA GLU A 85 17.56 17.92 -5.82
C GLU A 85 17.38 16.40 -5.71
N GLY A 86 16.27 15.86 -6.25
CA GLY A 86 15.89 14.46 -6.17
C GLY A 86 15.51 14.06 -4.75
N PHE A 87 15.71 12.76 -4.44
CA PHE A 87 15.39 12.18 -3.13
C PHE A 87 16.63 11.86 -2.30
N ALA A 88 17.82 12.32 -2.73
CA ALA A 88 19.10 11.91 -2.14
C ALA A 88 19.20 12.14 -0.63
N ASP A 89 18.62 13.24 -0.15
CA ASP A 89 18.63 13.64 1.26
C ASP A 89 17.32 13.31 1.98
N SER A 90 16.40 12.60 1.33
CA SER A 90 15.11 12.26 1.93
C SER A 90 15.29 11.27 3.09
N PRO A 91 14.68 11.53 4.26
CA PRO A 91 14.65 10.58 5.37
C PRO A 91 13.82 9.32 5.02
N TYR A 92 13.11 9.32 3.91
CA TYR A 92 12.26 8.24 3.42
C TYR A 92 12.91 7.36 2.36
N LEU A 93 14.25 7.46 2.17
CA LEU A 93 14.98 6.56 1.27
C LEU A 93 15.05 5.14 1.85
N ILE A 94 14.64 4.17 1.04
CA ILE A 94 14.51 2.77 1.44
C ILE A 94 15.40 1.93 0.54
N LYS A 95 16.16 1.01 1.14
CA LYS A 95 16.98 0.05 0.41
C LYS A 95 16.11 -0.88 -0.43
N PRO A 96 16.55 -1.29 -1.63
CA PRO A 96 15.79 -2.20 -2.47
C PRO A 96 15.63 -3.58 -1.83
N GLU A 97 14.45 -4.17 -2.03
CA GLU A 97 14.05 -5.51 -1.60
C GLU A 97 13.57 -6.30 -2.82
N PHE A 98 14.37 -6.32 -3.90
CA PHE A 98 13.97 -6.98 -5.14
C PHE A 98 13.73 -8.47 -4.95
N ASN A 99 12.60 -8.94 -5.47
CA ASN A 99 12.20 -10.33 -5.47
C ASN A 99 11.80 -10.74 -6.90
N GLU A 100 12.35 -11.84 -7.40
CA GLU A 100 12.12 -12.29 -8.78
C GLU A 100 10.66 -12.71 -9.06
N HIS A 101 9.87 -12.97 -8.01
CA HIS A 101 8.46 -13.32 -8.13
C HIS A 101 7.53 -12.10 -8.10
N ILE A 102 8.02 -10.94 -7.65
CA ILE A 102 7.27 -9.69 -7.62
C ILE A 102 7.53 -8.91 -8.90
N LYS A 103 6.48 -8.64 -9.67
CA LYS A 103 6.55 -8.07 -11.01
C LYS A 103 5.69 -6.82 -11.16
N HIS A 104 6.06 -5.98 -12.12
CA HIS A 104 5.28 -4.81 -12.53
C HIS A 104 4.07 -5.24 -13.38
N ILE A 105 3.17 -6.01 -12.79
CA ILE A 105 1.90 -6.37 -13.43
C ILE A 105 0.85 -5.28 -13.22
N TYR A 106 -0.27 -5.33 -13.97
CA TYR A 106 -1.38 -4.41 -13.80
C TYR A 106 -1.88 -4.36 -12.35
N GLY A 107 -2.00 -3.16 -11.79
CA GLY A 107 -2.37 -2.91 -10.40
C GLY A 107 -1.24 -3.08 -9.39
N ALA A 108 0.00 -3.41 -9.80
CA ALA A 108 1.14 -3.46 -8.88
C ALA A 108 1.43 -2.06 -8.30
N VAL A 109 1.64 -1.99 -6.99
CA VAL A 109 1.94 -0.75 -6.24
C VAL A 109 3.43 -0.69 -5.96
N GLY A 110 4.08 0.35 -6.44
CA GLY A 110 5.52 0.53 -6.32
C GLY A 110 5.93 1.83 -5.62
N ALA A 111 7.19 1.89 -5.23
CA ALA A 111 7.83 3.07 -4.67
C ALA A 111 8.69 3.77 -5.74
N GLY A 112 8.48 5.08 -5.91
CA GLY A 112 9.25 5.91 -6.83
C GLY A 112 10.71 6.05 -6.39
N ARG A 113 11.59 6.38 -7.33
CA ARG A 113 12.99 6.72 -7.07
C ARG A 113 13.54 7.64 -8.15
N ASP A 114 14.56 8.41 -7.79
CA ASP A 114 15.45 9.07 -8.72
C ASP A 114 16.49 8.09 -9.32
N ASP A 115 17.38 8.59 -10.13
CA ASP A 115 18.44 7.78 -10.77
C ASP A 115 19.66 7.58 -9.85
N ASN A 116 19.43 7.19 -8.60
CA ASN A 116 20.53 6.88 -7.66
C ASN A 116 21.12 5.49 -7.92
N PRO A 117 22.49 5.34 -7.78
CA PRO A 117 23.16 4.07 -8.05
C PRO A 117 22.74 2.92 -7.13
N GLY A 118 22.31 3.24 -5.91
CA GLY A 118 21.85 2.27 -4.90
C GLY A 118 20.44 1.77 -5.14
N LYS A 119 19.73 2.32 -6.15
CA LYS A 119 18.31 2.02 -6.44
C LYS A 119 17.42 2.19 -5.21
N LEU A 120 17.77 3.15 -4.35
CA LEU A 120 16.99 3.47 -3.16
C LEU A 120 15.64 4.07 -3.57
N SER A 121 14.57 3.64 -2.93
CA SER A 121 13.22 4.17 -3.18
C SER A 121 12.92 5.35 -2.28
N ALA A 122 12.17 6.34 -2.78
CA ALA A 122 11.56 7.36 -1.96
C ALA A 122 10.27 6.79 -1.35
N GLY A 123 10.25 6.54 -0.04
CA GLY A 123 9.07 5.99 0.63
C GLY A 123 7.82 6.87 0.55
N CYS A 124 8.01 8.18 0.33
CA CYS A 124 6.92 9.16 0.19
C CYS A 124 6.28 9.20 -1.19
N GLN A 125 6.91 8.61 -2.22
CA GLN A 125 6.38 8.58 -3.58
C GLN A 125 5.92 7.18 -3.95
N LEU A 126 4.68 7.06 -4.37
CA LEU A 126 4.08 5.80 -4.82
C LEU A 126 3.64 5.88 -6.28
N TYR A 127 3.65 4.75 -6.96
CA TYR A 127 3.01 4.62 -8.26
C TYR A 127 2.21 3.33 -8.35
N ILE A 128 1.20 3.30 -9.23
CA ILE A 128 0.41 2.11 -9.50
C ILE A 128 0.48 1.81 -10.99
N VAL A 129 0.84 0.58 -11.34
CA VAL A 129 0.96 0.12 -12.73
C VAL A 129 -0.42 0.04 -13.36
N GLN A 130 -0.66 0.87 -14.39
CA GLN A 130 -1.94 0.89 -15.12
C GLN A 130 -1.88 0.10 -16.43
N ASN A 131 -0.68 -0.15 -16.96
CA ASN A 131 -0.54 -0.94 -18.19
C ASN A 131 -1.06 -2.37 -17.98
N LYS A 132 -2.08 -2.76 -18.76
CA LYS A 132 -2.71 -4.10 -18.69
C LYS A 132 -1.74 -5.26 -18.98
N ASN A 133 -0.67 -5.01 -19.75
CA ASN A 133 0.35 -5.99 -20.10
C ASN A 133 1.52 -6.01 -19.09
N GLY A 134 1.45 -5.15 -18.05
CA GLY A 134 2.58 -4.93 -17.15
C GLY A 134 3.71 -4.12 -17.77
N ILE A 135 4.80 -3.94 -17.02
CA ILE A 135 5.96 -3.16 -17.43
C ILE A 135 7.25 -3.92 -17.06
N PRO A 136 7.56 -5.07 -17.72
CA PRO A 136 8.68 -5.93 -17.32
C PRO A 136 10.06 -5.24 -17.31
N ARG A 137 10.25 -4.16 -18.09
CA ARG A 137 11.51 -3.40 -18.12
C ARG A 137 11.85 -2.70 -16.79
N LEU A 138 10.87 -2.57 -15.88
CA LEU A 138 11.06 -1.98 -14.56
C LEU A 138 11.41 -3.04 -13.49
N ASP A 139 11.23 -4.33 -13.78
CA ASP A 139 11.55 -5.40 -12.84
C ASP A 139 13.04 -5.39 -12.46
N GLY A 140 13.34 -5.48 -11.16
CA GLY A 140 14.70 -5.38 -10.63
C GLY A 140 15.34 -3.97 -10.71
N ASN A 141 14.57 -2.96 -11.15
CA ASN A 141 15.01 -1.57 -11.19
C ASN A 141 14.18 -0.64 -10.29
N TYR A 142 12.88 -0.91 -10.17
CA TYR A 142 11.95 -0.19 -9.31
C TYR A 142 11.28 -1.19 -8.37
N MET A 143 10.94 -0.75 -7.17
CA MET A 143 10.35 -1.61 -6.16
C MET A 143 8.84 -1.69 -6.31
N ILE A 144 8.33 -2.92 -6.22
CA ILE A 144 6.91 -3.21 -5.99
C ILE A 144 6.78 -3.75 -4.57
N PHE A 145 5.81 -3.21 -3.81
CA PHE A 145 5.57 -3.61 -2.42
C PHE A 145 4.10 -3.97 -2.14
N GLY A 146 3.23 -3.89 -3.18
CA GLY A 146 1.82 -4.22 -3.03
C GLY A 146 1.14 -4.53 -4.36
N GLN A 147 -0.14 -4.95 -4.26
CA GLN A 147 -0.99 -5.31 -5.40
C GLN A 147 -2.43 -4.86 -5.13
N VAL A 148 -2.98 -4.04 -6.01
CA VAL A 148 -4.40 -3.66 -5.97
C VAL A 148 -5.24 -4.90 -6.28
N PHE A 149 -6.23 -5.17 -5.41
CA PHE A 149 -7.18 -6.26 -5.57
C PHE A 149 -8.64 -5.77 -5.64
N LYS A 150 -8.90 -4.50 -5.29
CA LYS A 150 -10.20 -3.84 -5.42
C LYS A 150 -10.00 -2.42 -5.92
N GLY A 151 -10.86 -1.94 -6.82
CA GLY A 151 -10.79 -0.58 -7.36
C GLY A 151 -9.87 -0.45 -8.57
N LEU A 152 -9.63 -1.51 -9.34
CA LEU A 152 -8.88 -1.45 -10.60
C LEU A 152 -9.57 -0.56 -11.65
N GLU A 153 -10.89 -0.44 -11.59
CA GLU A 153 -11.66 0.51 -12.38
C GLU A 153 -11.36 1.97 -12.02
N VAL A 154 -11.11 2.24 -10.72
CA VAL A 154 -10.71 3.57 -10.25
C VAL A 154 -9.32 3.94 -10.76
N LEU A 155 -8.39 2.97 -10.78
CA LEU A 155 -7.07 3.13 -11.40
C LEU A 155 -7.19 3.52 -12.87
N ASP A 156 -8.06 2.84 -13.63
CA ASP A 156 -8.28 3.13 -15.04
C ASP A 156 -8.96 4.49 -15.27
N ASP A 157 -9.85 4.91 -14.38
CA ASP A 157 -10.52 6.21 -14.46
C ASP A 157 -9.57 7.37 -14.12
N ILE A 158 -8.64 7.16 -13.19
CA ILE A 158 -7.60 8.13 -12.91
C ILE A 158 -6.66 8.25 -14.10
N ALA A 159 -6.28 7.14 -14.74
CA ALA A 159 -5.34 7.14 -15.85
C ALA A 159 -5.84 7.88 -17.12
N LYS A 160 -7.15 8.12 -17.22
CA LYS A 160 -7.81 8.78 -18.37
C LYS A 160 -8.08 10.26 -18.15
N VAL A 161 -7.68 10.85 -17.02
CA VAL A 161 -7.92 12.27 -16.79
C VAL A 161 -7.07 13.12 -17.72
N GLU A 162 -7.55 14.31 -18.04
CA GLU A 162 -6.78 15.28 -18.83
C GLU A 162 -5.54 15.74 -18.02
N THR A 163 -4.41 15.79 -18.70
CA THR A 163 -3.11 16.18 -18.14
C THR A 163 -2.49 17.33 -18.94
N ASP A 164 -1.56 18.02 -18.33
CA ASP A 164 -0.71 19.00 -19.01
C ASP A 164 0.46 18.32 -19.75
N SER A 165 1.35 19.13 -20.33
CA SER A 165 2.53 18.66 -21.07
C SER A 165 3.58 17.95 -20.22
N LEU A 166 3.42 17.95 -18.89
CA LEU A 166 4.27 17.27 -17.92
C LEU A 166 3.56 16.06 -17.28
N ASP A 167 2.49 15.58 -17.90
CA ASP A 167 1.65 14.48 -17.43
C ASP A 167 0.93 14.76 -16.09
N LYS A 168 0.84 16.02 -15.65
CA LYS A 168 0.16 16.39 -14.42
C LYS A 168 -1.34 16.56 -14.67
N PRO A 169 -2.23 15.95 -13.86
CA PRO A 169 -3.67 16.15 -13.99
C PRO A 169 -4.07 17.63 -13.93
N LEU A 170 -4.89 18.10 -14.88
CA LEU A 170 -5.41 19.48 -14.92
C LEU A 170 -6.31 19.77 -13.71
N VAL A 171 -7.06 18.77 -13.25
CA VAL A 171 -7.83 18.83 -12.01
C VAL A 171 -7.12 17.97 -10.97
N PRO A 172 -6.70 18.52 -9.83
CA PRO A 172 -5.97 17.77 -8.80
C PRO A 172 -6.75 16.55 -8.30
N ILE A 173 -6.08 15.40 -8.21
CA ILE A 173 -6.62 14.17 -7.62
C ILE A 173 -5.88 13.96 -6.31
N TYR A 174 -6.51 14.36 -5.21
CA TYR A 174 -5.94 14.24 -3.88
C TYR A 174 -5.90 12.78 -3.42
N LEU A 175 -4.90 12.49 -2.60
CA LEU A 175 -4.68 11.21 -1.94
C LEU A 175 -5.21 11.29 -0.50
N ASP A 176 -6.03 10.31 -0.12
CA ASP A 176 -6.34 9.99 1.27
C ASP A 176 -5.88 8.54 1.47
N VAL A 177 -4.72 8.37 2.12
CA VAL A 177 -4.02 7.09 2.21
C VAL A 177 -4.09 6.55 3.63
N ASN A 178 -4.66 5.36 3.77
CA ASN A 178 -4.90 4.72 5.05
C ASN A 178 -4.34 3.30 5.10
N VAL A 179 -4.22 2.76 6.31
CA VAL A 179 -4.06 1.33 6.56
C VAL A 179 -5.28 0.84 7.32
N ILE A 180 -6.03 -0.08 6.71
CA ILE A 180 -7.17 -0.73 7.33
C ILE A 180 -6.84 -2.19 7.67
N SER A 181 -7.56 -2.77 8.62
CA SER A 181 -7.41 -4.17 8.98
C SER A 181 -8.58 -4.97 8.43
N LEU A 182 -8.30 -5.98 7.60
CA LEU A 182 -9.32 -6.88 7.06
C LEU A 182 -9.07 -8.32 7.50
N THR A 183 -10.14 -9.03 7.83
CA THR A 183 -10.09 -10.48 8.09
C THR A 183 -9.98 -11.27 6.78
N GLU A 184 -9.54 -12.53 6.85
CA GLU A 184 -9.50 -13.41 5.67
C GLU A 184 -10.88 -13.53 4.99
N LYS A 185 -11.96 -13.54 5.79
CA LYS A 185 -13.33 -13.58 5.26
C LYS A 185 -13.68 -12.34 4.45
N GLN A 186 -13.27 -11.16 4.92
CA GLN A 186 -13.49 -9.90 4.19
C GLN A 186 -12.66 -9.83 2.91
N LEU A 187 -11.40 -10.28 2.96
CA LEU A 187 -10.54 -10.37 1.77
C LEU A 187 -11.13 -11.30 0.71
N LYS A 188 -11.61 -12.49 1.11
CA LYS A 188 -12.28 -13.42 0.20
C LYS A 188 -13.56 -12.85 -0.42
N ALA A 189 -14.31 -12.01 0.30
CA ALA A 189 -15.47 -11.32 -0.24
C ALA A 189 -15.11 -10.32 -1.36
N TYR A 190 -13.88 -9.79 -1.35
CA TYR A 190 -13.32 -8.99 -2.45
C TYR A 190 -12.63 -9.83 -3.53
N GLY A 191 -12.69 -11.16 -3.46
CA GLY A 191 -12.05 -12.06 -4.42
C GLY A 191 -10.54 -12.27 -4.17
N TYR A 192 -9.99 -11.75 -3.06
CA TYR A 192 -8.58 -11.90 -2.71
C TYR A 192 -8.36 -13.05 -1.72
N ASN A 193 -7.32 -13.87 -1.97
CA ASN A 193 -6.95 -14.96 -1.06
C ASN A 193 -5.50 -14.76 -0.58
N PRO A 194 -5.29 -14.36 0.69
CA PRO A 194 -3.95 -14.07 1.23
C PRO A 194 -3.03 -15.29 1.37
N LYS A 195 -3.57 -16.52 1.23
CA LYS A 195 -2.84 -17.79 1.38
C LYS A 195 -2.51 -18.47 0.05
N LYS A 196 -2.59 -17.75 -1.06
CA LYS A 196 -2.27 -18.27 -2.40
C LYS A 196 -1.02 -17.66 -2.96
#